data_401b2a51d7d9f0fe395b8921942c19e5
#
_entry.id   401b2a51d7d9f0fe395b8921942c19e5
#
_cell.length_a   1.000
_cell.length_b   1.000
_cell.length_c   1.000
_cell.angle_alpha   90.00
_cell.angle_beta   90.00
_cell.angle_gamma   90.00
#
_symmetry.space_group_name_H-M   'P 1'
#
loop_
_entity.id
_entity.type
_entity.pdbx_description
1 polymer ?
#
loop_
_entity_poly.entity_id
_entity_poly.type
_entity_poly.pdbx_seq_one_letter_code
_entity_poly.pdbx_strand_id
1 'polypeptide(L)'
;LTERLRVDVHNDVVERARRVAAELNCGYILRLQDKKETLVNINNGRTEEIATGSLVGMGVQVFTAEGFSGFASSDLVSAQAVEDLLKRAFTLARYAKEAGGEMSRALFGLAPHQERRILPLRYPYGSLGLDRVEQELGAINKELQSLDQRLSVRTIHRLVDEEWRIARHDGTDVVFNTPRAFVYNTFTAKEGQETATTFANIPGSDLAVLLDPEFRQRLMKRSRKAAQLAVALLSAGRIKSGHYKLVIDYPLAKGLAHEAFGHAAETDGMETSILGRNGRMRVGEQVASSIVSIIDGPVEGDYAYQPISANGIPRETVTIVENGVLKAGLADLFSAEAAGVPVTGAGRVESCHHLPLARMTNIRIQVANPYPVEKPFEDLTPADLYELLRKYNLMEPGEEVLYLSGFQGGQVNPAFGNFVFNCSGIYRLGEKPVLYRGAIFSGQILSALQAVIAGLGPIQIDAMGTCGN
;
A
#
# COMPACT_ATOMS: atom_id res chain seq x y z
N LEU A 1 24.62 -19.59 3.97
CA LEU A 1 23.58 -20.22 4.80
C LEU A 1 22.29 -19.46 4.51
N THR A 2 21.33 -20.11 3.82
CA THR A 2 19.98 -19.57 3.60
C THR A 2 19.32 -19.39 4.96
N GLU A 3 18.93 -18.19 5.28
CA GLU A 3 18.23 -17.86 6.54
C GLU A 3 16.96 -18.72 6.65
N ARG A 4 16.81 -19.41 7.76
CA ARG A 4 15.67 -20.29 8.01
C ARG A 4 14.54 -19.47 8.61
N LEU A 5 13.38 -19.44 7.95
CA LEU A 5 12.19 -18.79 8.45
C LEU A 5 11.45 -19.68 9.48
N ARG A 6 10.62 -19.07 10.34
CA ARG A 6 9.82 -19.77 11.34
C ARG A 6 8.80 -20.73 10.69
N VAL A 7 8.24 -20.35 9.54
CA VAL A 7 7.31 -21.20 8.77
C VAL A 7 7.96 -22.44 8.14
N ASP A 8 9.28 -22.52 8.06
CA ASP A 8 10.02 -23.68 7.50
C ASP A 8 9.91 -24.95 8.34
N VAL A 9 9.59 -24.84 9.63
CA VAL A 9 9.52 -26.01 10.54
C VAL A 9 8.28 -26.88 10.27
N HIS A 10 7.30 -26.42 9.52
CA HIS A 10 6.01 -27.08 9.30
C HIS A 10 5.97 -27.97 8.05
N ASN A 11 7.03 -28.76 7.80
CA ASN A 11 7.06 -29.71 6.68
C ASN A 11 6.03 -30.84 6.84
N ASP A 12 5.82 -31.32 8.04
CA ASP A 12 4.82 -32.33 8.40
C ASP A 12 3.40 -31.87 8.08
N VAL A 13 3.09 -30.60 8.27
CA VAL A 13 1.80 -29.99 7.93
C VAL A 13 1.60 -29.99 6.41
N VAL A 14 2.60 -29.57 5.64
CA VAL A 14 2.53 -29.55 4.16
C VAL A 14 2.40 -30.98 3.60
N GLU A 15 3.16 -31.93 4.11
CA GLU A 15 3.08 -33.35 3.70
C GLU A 15 1.73 -33.97 4.07
N ARG A 16 1.19 -33.65 5.25
CA ARG A 16 -0.15 -34.13 5.66
C ARG A 16 -1.23 -33.55 4.77
N ALA A 17 -1.16 -32.25 4.46
CA ALA A 17 -2.10 -31.61 3.55
C ALA A 17 -2.13 -32.29 2.19
N ARG A 18 -0.96 -32.58 1.63
CA ARG A 18 -0.85 -33.29 0.34
C ARG A 18 -1.50 -34.65 0.36
N ARG A 19 -1.25 -35.46 1.40
CA ARG A 19 -1.84 -36.81 1.56
C ARG A 19 -3.35 -36.76 1.68
N VAL A 20 -3.87 -35.92 2.57
CA VAL A 20 -5.32 -35.80 2.80
C VAL A 20 -6.05 -35.28 1.56
N ALA A 21 -5.48 -34.31 0.85
CA ALA A 21 -6.05 -33.80 -0.38
C ALA A 21 -6.13 -34.88 -1.49
N ALA A 22 -5.11 -35.73 -1.59
CA ALA A 22 -5.12 -36.88 -2.50
C ALA A 22 -6.21 -37.90 -2.13
N GLU A 23 -6.38 -38.20 -0.84
CA GLU A 23 -7.45 -39.08 -0.33
C GLU A 23 -8.85 -38.53 -0.63
N LEU A 24 -9.02 -37.20 -0.51
CA LEU A 24 -10.29 -36.50 -0.80
C LEU A 24 -10.51 -36.23 -2.30
N ASN A 25 -9.50 -36.47 -3.13
CA ASN A 25 -9.48 -36.16 -4.56
C ASN A 25 -9.84 -34.67 -4.82
N CYS A 26 -9.15 -33.75 -4.15
CA CYS A 26 -9.44 -32.31 -4.22
C CYS A 26 -8.17 -31.47 -4.46
N GLY A 27 -8.36 -30.29 -5.04
CA GLY A 27 -7.34 -29.25 -5.06
C GLY A 27 -7.29 -28.49 -3.74
N TYR A 28 -6.15 -27.90 -3.39
CA TYR A 28 -6.04 -27.03 -2.22
C TYR A 28 -4.98 -25.94 -2.37
N ILE A 29 -5.16 -24.87 -1.59
CA ILE A 29 -4.15 -23.86 -1.27
C ILE A 29 -4.06 -23.79 0.24
N LEU A 30 -2.89 -24.16 0.80
CA LEU A 30 -2.56 -24.02 2.22
C LEU A 30 -1.72 -22.77 2.39
N ARG A 31 -2.10 -21.90 3.35
CA ARG A 31 -1.41 -20.66 3.72
C ARG A 31 -0.98 -20.75 5.17
N LEU A 32 0.32 -20.83 5.42
CA LEU A 32 0.91 -20.75 6.76
C LEU A 32 1.44 -19.34 6.98
N GLN A 33 1.13 -18.75 8.13
CA GLN A 33 1.56 -17.42 8.52
C GLN A 33 2.18 -17.45 9.92
N ASP A 34 3.32 -16.77 10.06
CA ASP A 34 3.90 -16.40 11.36
C ASP A 34 4.22 -14.91 11.34
N LYS A 35 3.52 -14.14 12.15
CA LYS A 35 3.63 -12.69 12.22
C LYS A 35 3.96 -12.26 13.64
N LYS A 36 4.92 -11.36 13.79
CA LYS A 36 5.21 -10.63 15.02
C LYS A 36 5.13 -9.14 14.74
N GLU A 37 4.60 -8.39 15.68
CA GLU A 37 4.55 -6.94 15.53
C GLU A 37 4.83 -6.22 16.85
N THR A 38 5.33 -4.99 16.71
CA THR A 38 5.55 -4.07 17.82
C THR A 38 5.03 -2.70 17.42
N LEU A 39 4.31 -2.07 18.33
CA LEU A 39 3.85 -0.69 18.23
C LEU A 39 4.38 0.09 19.42
N VAL A 40 4.96 1.27 19.16
CA VAL A 40 5.33 2.25 20.18
C VAL A 40 4.69 3.58 19.84
N ASN A 41 3.99 4.18 20.80
CA ASN A 41 3.29 5.45 20.66
C ASN A 41 3.76 6.42 21.74
N ILE A 42 4.32 7.55 21.31
CA ILE A 42 4.82 8.61 22.19
C ILE A 42 4.08 9.90 21.87
N ASN A 43 3.57 10.56 22.90
CA ASN A 43 2.86 11.82 22.80
C ASN A 43 3.47 12.87 23.74
N ASN A 44 3.92 13.99 23.19
CA ASN A 44 4.52 15.09 23.94
C ASN A 44 5.61 14.63 24.95
N GLY A 45 6.52 13.77 24.47
CA GLY A 45 7.64 13.25 25.24
C GLY A 45 7.28 12.16 26.27
N ARG A 46 6.03 11.69 26.29
CA ARG A 46 5.56 10.61 27.17
C ARG A 46 5.15 9.40 26.36
N THR A 47 5.61 8.24 26.77
CA THR A 47 5.16 6.98 26.19
C THR A 47 3.73 6.68 26.63
N GLU A 48 2.81 6.58 25.68
CA GLU A 48 1.40 6.26 25.95
C GLU A 48 1.12 4.77 25.77
N GLU A 49 1.85 4.13 24.85
CA GLU A 49 1.60 2.72 24.53
C GLU A 49 2.88 2.04 24.03
N ILE A 50 3.11 0.85 24.52
CA ILE A 50 3.99 -0.16 23.93
C ILE A 50 3.19 -1.43 23.83
N ALA A 51 2.90 -1.87 22.61
CA ALA A 51 2.15 -3.09 22.35
C ALA A 51 2.99 -4.07 21.50
N THR A 52 2.87 -5.34 21.83
CA THR A 52 3.43 -6.43 21.03
C THR A 52 2.32 -7.39 20.66
N GLY A 53 2.35 -7.89 19.44
CA GLY A 53 1.39 -8.86 18.94
C GLY A 53 2.09 -10.01 18.24
N SER A 54 1.44 -11.17 18.23
CA SER A 54 1.85 -12.29 17.41
C SER A 54 0.63 -13.01 16.85
N LEU A 55 0.77 -13.53 15.64
CA LEU A 55 -0.22 -14.39 15.00
C LEU A 55 0.53 -15.54 14.35
N VAL A 56 0.21 -16.75 14.74
CA VAL A 56 0.66 -17.98 14.08
C VAL A 56 -0.59 -18.75 13.69
N GLY A 57 -0.70 -19.12 12.43
CA GLY A 57 -1.91 -19.80 11.99
C GLY A 57 -1.80 -20.34 10.58
N MET A 58 -2.88 -20.96 10.15
CA MET A 58 -3.02 -21.50 8.81
C MET A 58 -4.45 -21.36 8.29
N GLY A 59 -4.56 -21.14 6.99
CA GLY A 59 -5.81 -21.18 6.24
C GLY A 59 -5.73 -22.18 5.10
N VAL A 60 -6.80 -22.93 4.88
CA VAL A 60 -6.88 -23.88 3.78
C VAL A 60 -8.10 -23.57 2.94
N GLN A 61 -7.90 -23.34 1.65
CA GLN A 61 -8.93 -23.25 0.65
C GLN A 61 -8.92 -24.53 -0.18
N VAL A 62 -10.03 -25.25 -0.21
CA VAL A 62 -10.18 -26.53 -0.90
C VAL A 62 -11.08 -26.36 -2.11
N PHE A 63 -10.81 -27.10 -3.17
CA PHE A 63 -11.56 -27.07 -4.42
C PHE A 63 -11.97 -28.48 -4.81
N THR A 64 -13.27 -28.72 -5.09
CA THR A 64 -13.72 -29.97 -5.72
C THR A 64 -13.13 -30.07 -7.13
N ALA A 65 -13.19 -31.27 -7.74
CA ALA A 65 -12.71 -31.47 -9.11
C ALA A 65 -13.45 -30.59 -10.15
N GLU A 66 -14.67 -30.19 -9.84
CA GLU A 66 -15.46 -29.27 -10.67
C GLU A 66 -15.05 -27.81 -10.49
N GLY A 67 -14.48 -27.45 -9.32
CA GLY A 67 -14.01 -26.09 -9.03
C GLY A 67 -14.81 -25.35 -7.96
N PHE A 68 -15.74 -25.99 -7.26
CA PHE A 68 -16.40 -25.37 -6.10
C PHE A 68 -15.46 -25.31 -4.93
N SER A 69 -15.44 -24.19 -4.20
CA SER A 69 -14.47 -23.98 -3.13
C SER A 69 -15.11 -23.86 -1.75
N GLY A 70 -14.31 -24.22 -0.73
CA GLY A 70 -14.61 -23.98 0.66
C GLY A 70 -13.35 -23.57 1.40
N PHE A 71 -13.50 -22.85 2.49
CA PHE A 71 -12.38 -22.31 3.28
C PHE A 71 -12.54 -22.63 4.77
N ALA A 72 -11.44 -22.94 5.41
CA ALA A 72 -11.34 -23.09 6.87
C ALA A 72 -9.97 -22.63 7.37
N SER A 73 -9.90 -22.15 8.59
CA SER A 73 -8.66 -21.64 9.19
C SER A 73 -8.53 -22.01 10.69
N SER A 74 -7.31 -21.94 11.22
CA SER A 74 -6.99 -22.24 12.62
C SER A 74 -5.70 -21.52 13.05
N ASP A 75 -5.64 -21.15 14.33
CA ASP A 75 -4.40 -20.71 14.99
C ASP A 75 -3.49 -21.87 15.37
N LEU A 76 -4.03 -23.10 15.42
CA LEU A 76 -3.24 -24.29 15.71
C LEU A 76 -2.59 -24.83 14.43
N VAL A 77 -1.27 -24.78 14.36
CA VAL A 77 -0.48 -25.30 13.23
C VAL A 77 0.08 -26.66 13.59
N SER A 78 -0.56 -27.73 13.09
CA SER A 78 -0.12 -29.12 13.28
C SER A 78 -0.65 -30.01 12.14
N ALA A 79 -0.03 -31.19 11.97
CA ALA A 79 -0.47 -32.18 10.98
C ALA A 79 -1.91 -32.65 11.20
N GLN A 80 -2.35 -32.77 12.46
CA GLN A 80 -3.75 -33.14 12.77
C GLN A 80 -4.71 -32.00 12.43
N ALA A 81 -4.36 -30.77 12.81
CA ALA A 81 -5.21 -29.62 12.56
C ALA A 81 -5.41 -29.35 11.07
N VAL A 82 -4.37 -29.49 10.22
CA VAL A 82 -4.50 -29.31 8.77
C VAL A 82 -5.40 -30.36 8.14
N GLU A 83 -5.37 -31.61 8.63
CA GLU A 83 -6.31 -32.65 8.18
C GLU A 83 -7.75 -32.28 8.49
N ASP A 84 -8.04 -31.83 9.71
CA ASP A 84 -9.37 -31.43 10.13
C ASP A 84 -9.87 -30.23 9.30
N LEU A 85 -9.00 -29.26 9.03
CA LEU A 85 -9.31 -28.10 8.17
C LEU A 85 -9.62 -28.51 6.74
N LEU A 86 -8.82 -29.40 6.14
CA LEU A 86 -9.05 -29.92 4.78
C LEU A 86 -10.41 -30.59 4.66
N LYS A 87 -10.74 -31.49 5.59
CA LYS A 87 -12.04 -32.17 5.63
C LYS A 87 -13.19 -31.21 5.80
N ARG A 88 -13.05 -30.21 6.68
CA ARG A 88 -14.05 -29.16 6.89
C ARG A 88 -14.23 -28.29 5.65
N ALA A 89 -13.14 -27.80 5.07
CA ALA A 89 -13.18 -26.97 3.85
C ALA A 89 -13.75 -27.76 2.66
N PHE A 90 -13.42 -29.04 2.53
CA PHE A 90 -13.99 -29.91 1.49
C PHE A 90 -15.51 -30.10 1.65
N THR A 91 -15.99 -30.25 2.89
CA THR A 91 -17.43 -30.30 3.19
C THR A 91 -18.13 -29.01 2.78
N LEU A 92 -17.52 -27.84 3.09
CA LEU A 92 -18.04 -26.53 2.68
C LEU A 92 -18.05 -26.37 1.15
N ALA A 93 -17.01 -26.86 0.45
CA ALA A 93 -16.97 -26.84 -1.03
C ALA A 93 -18.10 -27.67 -1.66
N ARG A 94 -18.44 -28.81 -1.04
CA ARG A 94 -19.58 -29.63 -1.46
C ARG A 94 -20.93 -28.92 -1.25
N TYR A 95 -21.10 -28.28 -0.10
CA TYR A 95 -22.31 -27.46 0.14
C TYR A 95 -22.42 -26.28 -0.82
N ALA A 96 -21.31 -25.62 -1.18
CA ALA A 96 -21.31 -24.58 -2.18
C ALA A 96 -21.83 -25.10 -3.54
N LYS A 97 -21.46 -26.33 -3.93
CA LYS A 97 -22.00 -26.99 -5.14
C LYS A 97 -23.51 -27.20 -5.06
N GLU A 98 -23.99 -27.73 -3.93
CA GLU A 98 -25.43 -28.00 -3.71
C GLU A 98 -26.25 -26.70 -3.68
N ALA A 99 -25.68 -25.60 -3.21
CA ALA A 99 -26.31 -24.30 -3.18
C ALA A 99 -26.25 -23.52 -4.51
N GLY A 100 -25.63 -24.07 -5.55
CA GLY A 100 -25.46 -23.40 -6.85
C GLY A 100 -24.46 -22.24 -6.80
N GLY A 101 -23.45 -22.35 -5.93
CA GLY A 101 -22.38 -21.36 -5.81
C GLY A 101 -21.51 -21.25 -7.07
N GLU A 102 -20.67 -20.25 -7.08
CA GLU A 102 -19.70 -20.05 -8.15
C GLU A 102 -18.61 -21.12 -8.15
N MET A 103 -18.12 -21.46 -9.34
CA MET A 103 -17.02 -22.38 -9.52
C MET A 103 -15.89 -21.75 -10.30
N SER A 104 -14.64 -22.12 -9.98
CA SER A 104 -13.47 -21.73 -10.75
C SER A 104 -12.49 -22.89 -10.86
N ARG A 105 -12.03 -23.15 -12.06
CA ARG A 105 -10.99 -24.14 -12.34
C ARG A 105 -9.61 -23.55 -12.51
N ALA A 106 -9.45 -22.25 -12.27
CA ALA A 106 -8.20 -21.53 -12.46
C ALA A 106 -7.01 -22.18 -11.71
N LEU A 107 -7.25 -22.72 -10.51
CA LEU A 107 -6.23 -23.42 -9.72
C LEU A 107 -5.63 -24.62 -10.46
N PHE A 108 -6.44 -25.38 -11.19
CA PHE A 108 -6.01 -26.63 -11.85
C PHE A 108 -5.22 -26.39 -13.15
N GLY A 109 -5.19 -25.15 -13.63
CA GLY A 109 -4.40 -24.73 -14.79
C GLY A 109 -3.00 -24.25 -14.45
N LEU A 110 -2.65 -24.16 -13.18
CA LEU A 110 -1.36 -23.64 -12.74
C LEU A 110 -0.26 -24.70 -12.84
N ALA A 111 0.95 -24.25 -13.22
CA ALA A 111 2.16 -25.06 -13.09
C ALA A 111 2.69 -25.03 -11.64
N PRO A 112 3.36 -26.12 -11.19
CA PRO A 112 4.01 -26.13 -9.89
C PRO A 112 5.14 -25.12 -9.84
N HIS A 113 5.33 -24.47 -8.68
CA HIS A 113 6.34 -23.47 -8.45
C HIS A 113 6.98 -23.66 -7.07
N GLN A 114 8.31 -23.64 -7.04
CA GLN A 114 9.08 -23.71 -5.80
C GLN A 114 10.02 -22.52 -5.73
N GLU A 115 9.88 -21.71 -4.70
CA GLU A 115 10.68 -20.50 -4.54
C GLU A 115 10.84 -20.14 -3.06
N ARG A 116 12.01 -19.57 -2.75
CA ARG A 116 12.28 -18.89 -1.49
C ARG A 116 12.66 -17.46 -1.80
N ARG A 117 11.80 -16.52 -1.42
CA ARG A 117 12.04 -15.10 -1.66
C ARG A 117 12.07 -14.35 -0.32
N ILE A 118 13.26 -14.26 0.26
CA ILE A 118 13.50 -13.66 1.56
C ILE A 118 14.19 -12.32 1.33
N LEU A 119 13.50 -11.23 1.73
CA LEU A 119 14.09 -9.89 1.77
C LEU A 119 15.10 -9.85 2.92
N PRO A 120 16.40 -9.60 2.63
CA PRO A 120 17.40 -9.47 3.69
C PRO A 120 17.15 -8.17 4.46
N LEU A 121 17.16 -8.26 5.80
CA LEU A 121 16.96 -7.12 6.69
C LEU A 121 18.30 -6.69 7.28
N ARG A 122 18.55 -5.38 7.27
CA ARG A 122 19.74 -4.79 7.90
C ARG A 122 19.65 -4.80 9.43
N TYR A 123 18.44 -4.57 9.94
CA TYR A 123 18.11 -4.57 11.36
C TYR A 123 16.84 -5.38 11.60
N PRO A 124 16.96 -6.73 11.67
CA PRO A 124 15.80 -7.61 11.81
C PRO A 124 15.04 -7.41 13.13
N TYR A 125 13.83 -7.92 13.18
CA TYR A 125 12.99 -7.93 14.38
C TYR A 125 13.77 -8.52 15.57
N GLY A 126 13.71 -7.84 16.72
CA GLY A 126 14.42 -8.28 17.92
C GLY A 126 15.91 -7.93 17.97
N SER A 127 16.49 -7.31 16.92
CA SER A 127 17.90 -6.85 16.95
C SER A 127 18.12 -5.68 17.90
N LEU A 128 17.06 -4.98 18.30
CA LEU A 128 17.07 -3.90 19.26
C LEU A 128 16.00 -4.14 20.33
N GLY A 129 16.35 -3.96 21.62
CA GLY A 129 15.39 -4.06 22.71
C GLY A 129 14.37 -2.91 22.68
N LEU A 130 13.16 -3.19 23.17
CA LEU A 130 12.05 -2.21 23.18
C LEU A 130 12.41 -0.92 23.92
N ASP A 131 13.14 -1.01 25.04
CA ASP A 131 13.62 0.16 25.80
C ASP A 131 14.45 1.08 24.93
N ARG A 132 15.28 0.52 24.05
CA ARG A 132 16.11 1.30 23.15
C ARG A 132 15.30 1.93 22.03
N VAL A 133 14.33 1.20 21.47
CA VAL A 133 13.36 1.74 20.48
C VAL A 133 12.61 2.92 21.08
N GLU A 134 12.09 2.76 22.30
CA GLU A 134 11.39 3.83 23.03
C GLU A 134 12.28 5.06 23.25
N GLN A 135 13.53 4.86 23.68
CA GLN A 135 14.49 5.97 23.89
C GLN A 135 14.76 6.77 22.61
N GLU A 136 15.01 6.08 21.48
CA GLU A 136 15.26 6.73 20.19
C GLU A 136 14.02 7.51 19.70
N LEU A 137 12.83 6.93 19.81
CA LEU A 137 11.58 7.60 19.46
C LEU A 137 11.28 8.77 20.39
N GLY A 138 11.52 8.62 21.69
CA GLY A 138 11.37 9.67 22.68
C GLY A 138 12.29 10.87 22.40
N ALA A 139 13.52 10.62 21.98
CA ALA A 139 14.44 11.66 21.57
C ALA A 139 13.95 12.43 20.34
N ILE A 140 13.48 11.70 19.30
CA ILE A 140 12.86 12.30 18.10
C ILE A 140 11.65 13.16 18.49
N ASN A 141 10.73 12.61 19.28
CA ASN A 141 9.49 13.30 19.68
C ASN A 141 9.79 14.59 20.45
N LYS A 142 10.69 14.56 21.44
CA LYS A 142 11.08 15.74 22.22
C LYS A 142 11.77 16.81 21.38
N GLU A 143 12.65 16.41 20.45
CA GLU A 143 13.29 17.34 19.52
C GLU A 143 12.24 18.06 18.68
N LEU A 144 11.28 17.31 18.12
CA LEU A 144 10.23 17.87 17.28
C LEU A 144 9.24 18.74 18.07
N GLN A 145 8.92 18.38 19.30
CA GLN A 145 8.06 19.18 20.18
C GLN A 145 8.71 20.54 20.53
N SER A 146 10.04 20.58 20.65
CA SER A 146 10.76 21.81 20.99
C SER A 146 10.80 22.86 19.87
N LEU A 147 10.33 22.54 18.66
CA LEU A 147 10.36 23.46 17.51
C LEU A 147 9.44 24.68 17.69
N ASP A 148 8.28 24.51 18.35
CA ASP A 148 7.35 25.60 18.66
C ASP A 148 6.48 25.22 19.87
N GLN A 149 6.27 26.14 20.80
CA GLN A 149 5.47 25.92 22.01
C GLN A 149 3.97 25.62 21.75
N ARG A 150 3.49 25.94 20.56
CA ARG A 150 2.09 25.67 20.12
C ARG A 150 1.88 24.25 19.64
N LEU A 151 2.97 23.47 19.47
CA LEU A 151 2.91 22.12 18.91
C LEU A 151 2.66 21.06 19.99
N SER A 152 1.74 20.17 19.68
CA SER A 152 1.65 18.83 20.25
C SER A 152 2.15 17.84 19.21
N VAL A 153 3.03 16.91 19.61
CA VAL A 153 3.66 15.97 18.71
C VAL A 153 3.39 14.54 19.17
N ARG A 154 2.79 13.76 18.28
CA ARG A 154 2.63 12.31 18.46
C ARG A 154 3.55 11.58 17.50
N THR A 155 4.33 10.65 18.02
CA THR A 155 5.24 9.78 17.24
C THR A 155 4.81 8.34 17.40
N ILE A 156 4.54 7.66 16.29
CA ILE A 156 4.20 6.23 16.25
C ILE A 156 5.27 5.51 15.46
N HIS A 157 5.75 4.42 16.02
CA HIS A 157 6.57 3.43 15.33
C HIS A 157 5.86 2.09 15.31
N ARG A 158 5.82 1.46 14.15
CA ARG A 158 5.34 0.08 13.99
C ARG A 158 6.40 -0.72 13.26
N LEU A 159 6.67 -1.91 13.77
CA LEU A 159 7.54 -2.90 13.16
C LEU A 159 6.76 -4.21 13.04
N VAL A 160 6.72 -4.77 11.85
CA VAL A 160 6.07 -6.05 11.54
C VAL A 160 7.11 -6.97 10.92
N ASP A 161 7.27 -8.15 11.50
CA ASP A 161 8.05 -9.27 10.97
C ASP A 161 7.06 -10.38 10.62
N GLU A 162 6.85 -10.60 9.34
CA GLU A 162 5.81 -11.49 8.84
C GLU A 162 6.38 -12.45 7.80
N GLU A 163 6.10 -13.73 8.01
CA GLU A 163 6.56 -14.84 7.19
C GLU A 163 5.39 -15.65 6.68
N TRP A 164 5.51 -16.08 5.44
CA TRP A 164 4.50 -16.86 4.75
C TRP A 164 5.08 -18.10 4.11
N ARG A 165 4.31 -19.21 4.16
CA ARG A 165 4.52 -20.40 3.32
C ARG A 165 3.21 -20.78 2.67
N ILE A 166 3.23 -20.88 1.34
CA ILE A 166 2.07 -21.26 0.54
C ILE A 166 2.38 -22.59 -0.14
N ALA A 167 1.52 -23.58 0.11
CA ALA A 167 1.62 -24.90 -0.53
C ALA A 167 0.32 -25.23 -1.28
N ARG A 168 0.45 -25.84 -2.47
CA ARG A 168 -0.68 -26.23 -3.30
C ARG A 168 -0.64 -27.71 -3.69
N HIS A 169 -1.80 -28.22 -4.14
CA HIS A 169 -1.97 -29.61 -4.59
C HIS A 169 -1.08 -29.99 -5.77
N ASP A 170 -0.66 -29.03 -6.62
CA ASP A 170 0.19 -29.22 -7.80
C ASP A 170 1.68 -29.42 -7.47
N GLY A 171 2.06 -29.36 -6.21
CA GLY A 171 3.45 -29.44 -5.74
C GLY A 171 4.12 -28.10 -5.49
N THR A 172 3.41 -26.98 -5.69
CA THR A 172 3.91 -25.67 -5.30
C THR A 172 4.21 -25.63 -3.82
N ASP A 173 5.38 -25.07 -3.47
CA ASP A 173 5.79 -24.77 -2.10
C ASP A 173 6.70 -23.54 -2.13
N VAL A 174 6.16 -22.40 -1.71
CA VAL A 174 6.84 -21.12 -1.73
C VAL A 174 6.91 -20.52 -0.34
N VAL A 175 8.07 -19.94 -0.03
CA VAL A 175 8.35 -19.31 1.27
C VAL A 175 8.86 -17.91 1.06
N PHE A 176 8.29 -16.93 1.77
CA PHE A 176 8.69 -15.53 1.66
C PHE A 176 8.40 -14.76 2.94
N ASN A 177 9.02 -13.60 3.08
CA ASN A 177 8.70 -12.64 4.14
C ASN A 177 8.16 -11.34 3.57
N THR A 178 7.36 -10.65 4.39
CA THR A 178 6.78 -9.32 4.08
C THR A 178 7.00 -8.37 5.26
N PRO A 179 8.27 -8.07 5.59
CA PRO A 179 8.59 -7.21 6.72
C PRO A 179 8.21 -5.77 6.43
N ARG A 180 7.72 -5.04 7.46
CA ARG A 180 7.24 -3.66 7.33
C ARG A 180 7.59 -2.85 8.55
N ALA A 181 8.02 -1.62 8.33
CA ALA A 181 8.27 -0.66 9.40
C ALA A 181 7.90 0.76 8.99
N PHE A 182 7.57 1.59 9.96
CA PHE A 182 7.47 3.03 9.75
C PHE A 182 7.73 3.82 11.04
N VAL A 183 8.11 5.07 10.87
CA VAL A 183 7.96 6.12 11.88
C VAL A 183 7.01 7.17 11.33
N TYR A 184 6.00 7.51 12.10
CA TYR A 184 4.94 8.46 11.73
C TYR A 184 4.80 9.53 12.79
N ASN A 185 4.96 10.79 12.41
CA ASN A 185 4.82 11.96 13.27
C ASN A 185 3.57 12.75 12.91
N THR A 186 2.72 13.02 13.89
CA THR A 186 1.58 13.93 13.78
C THR A 186 1.89 15.22 14.55
N PHE A 187 1.70 16.35 13.90
CA PHE A 187 1.89 17.68 14.46
C PHE A 187 0.54 18.37 14.56
N THR A 188 0.13 18.71 15.77
CA THR A 188 -1.07 19.52 16.01
C THR A 188 -0.66 20.84 16.60
N ALA A 189 -0.79 21.90 15.82
CA ALA A 189 -0.59 23.27 16.29
C ALA A 189 -1.90 23.85 16.82
N LYS A 190 -1.84 24.61 17.91
CA LYS A 190 -2.99 25.28 18.51
C LYS A 190 -2.63 26.68 19.00
N GLU A 191 -3.49 27.66 18.66
CA GLU A 191 -3.41 29.03 19.15
C GLU A 191 -4.83 29.59 19.31
N GLY A 192 -5.25 29.87 20.54
CA GLY A 192 -6.64 30.24 20.86
C GLY A 192 -7.62 29.13 20.44
N GLN A 193 -8.54 29.45 19.56
CA GLN A 193 -9.52 28.50 18.99
C GLN A 193 -9.04 27.84 17.68
N GLU A 194 -7.95 28.34 17.13
CA GLU A 194 -7.42 27.82 15.86
C GLU A 194 -6.58 26.57 16.08
N THR A 195 -6.79 25.57 15.25
CA THR A 195 -6.05 24.31 15.27
C THR A 195 -5.73 23.88 13.85
N ALA A 196 -4.55 23.32 13.67
CA ALA A 196 -4.12 22.74 12.40
C ALA A 196 -3.30 21.46 12.64
N THR A 197 -3.48 20.45 11.81
CA THR A 197 -2.79 19.17 11.92
C THR A 197 -2.09 18.83 10.60
N THR A 198 -0.85 18.38 10.72
CA THR A 198 -0.04 17.91 9.59
C THR A 198 0.71 16.62 9.96
N PHE A 199 1.31 15.96 8.99
CA PHE A 199 1.97 14.68 9.17
C PHE A 199 3.31 14.63 8.47
N ALA A 200 4.21 13.81 9.00
CA ALA A 200 5.41 13.36 8.31
C ALA A 200 5.70 11.91 8.67
N ASN A 201 6.20 11.15 7.72
CA ASN A 201 6.54 9.75 7.94
C ASN A 201 7.76 9.32 7.14
N ILE A 202 8.30 8.18 7.54
CA ILE A 202 9.30 7.43 6.79
C ILE A 202 8.92 5.95 6.84
N PRO A 203 8.55 5.33 5.71
CA PRO A 203 8.30 3.90 5.61
C PRO A 203 9.58 3.12 5.29
N GLY A 204 9.55 1.82 5.55
CA GLY A 204 10.60 0.88 5.23
C GLY A 204 10.21 -0.55 5.61
N SER A 205 11.18 -1.44 5.68
CA SER A 205 10.97 -2.87 5.97
C SER A 205 11.50 -3.33 7.33
N ASP A 206 12.37 -2.56 7.97
CA ASP A 206 12.99 -2.93 9.25
C ASP A 206 13.31 -1.72 10.13
N LEU A 207 14.05 -1.92 11.21
CA LEU A 207 14.47 -0.86 12.12
C LEU A 207 15.43 0.18 11.48
N ALA A 208 15.84 0.02 10.21
CA ALA A 208 16.59 1.05 9.50
C ALA A 208 15.84 2.39 9.49
N VAL A 209 14.50 2.39 9.44
CA VAL A 209 13.68 3.62 9.53
C VAL A 209 13.97 4.46 10.79
N LEU A 210 14.51 3.83 11.84
CA LEU A 210 14.85 4.47 13.11
C LEU A 210 16.36 4.63 13.29
N LEU A 211 17.15 3.64 12.89
CA LEU A 211 18.56 3.52 13.20
C LEU A 211 19.50 4.04 12.11
N ASP A 212 19.06 4.00 10.85
CA ASP A 212 19.87 4.45 9.74
C ASP A 212 19.94 5.99 9.68
N PRO A 213 21.13 6.58 9.63
CA PRO A 213 21.29 8.04 9.61
C PRO A 213 20.58 8.72 8.42
N GLU A 214 20.54 8.09 7.26
CA GLU A 214 19.89 8.65 6.07
C GLU A 214 18.36 8.68 6.23
N PHE A 215 17.76 7.58 6.69
CA PHE A 215 16.33 7.55 7.02
C PHE A 215 15.99 8.58 8.09
N ARG A 216 16.79 8.66 9.15
CA ARG A 216 16.60 9.64 10.23
C ARG A 216 16.70 11.08 9.72
N GLN A 217 17.67 11.38 8.87
CA GLN A 217 17.82 12.72 8.29
C GLN A 217 16.59 13.11 7.46
N ARG A 218 16.10 12.19 6.60
CA ARG A 218 14.90 12.44 5.79
C ARG A 218 13.67 12.61 6.67
N LEU A 219 13.45 11.73 7.66
CA LEU A 219 12.34 11.85 8.61
C LEU A 219 12.36 13.21 9.31
N MET A 220 13.53 13.65 9.81
CA MET A 220 13.64 14.93 10.51
C MET A 220 13.42 16.14 9.60
N LYS A 221 13.89 16.10 8.34
CA LYS A 221 13.60 17.14 7.35
C LYS A 221 12.09 17.24 7.06
N ARG A 222 11.43 16.09 6.78
CA ARG A 222 9.98 16.02 6.54
C ARG A 222 9.20 16.51 7.76
N SER A 223 9.60 16.08 8.95
CA SER A 223 8.94 16.43 10.21
C SER A 223 9.05 17.92 10.54
N ARG A 224 10.20 18.54 10.34
CA ARG A 224 10.37 19.99 10.55
C ARG A 224 9.49 20.79 9.59
N LYS A 225 9.43 20.42 8.30
CA LYS A 225 8.51 21.05 7.34
C LYS A 225 7.05 20.91 7.75
N ALA A 226 6.63 19.70 8.15
CA ALA A 226 5.27 19.45 8.60
C ALA A 226 4.94 20.27 9.87
N ALA A 227 5.84 20.33 10.85
CA ALA A 227 5.68 21.14 12.05
C ALA A 227 5.54 22.64 11.72
N GLN A 228 6.41 23.17 10.86
CA GLN A 228 6.35 24.57 10.40
C GLN A 228 5.04 24.85 9.65
N LEU A 229 4.59 23.92 8.80
CA LEU A 229 3.33 24.04 8.10
C LEU A 229 2.14 24.06 9.08
N ALA A 230 2.10 23.18 10.08
CA ALA A 230 1.03 23.17 11.09
C ALA A 230 0.90 24.53 11.80
N VAL A 231 2.04 25.13 12.18
CA VAL A 231 2.08 26.45 12.81
C VAL A 231 1.62 27.56 11.84
N ALA A 232 2.12 27.54 10.62
CA ALA A 232 1.76 28.55 9.61
C ALA A 232 0.26 28.51 9.23
N LEU A 233 -0.36 27.32 9.25
CA LEU A 233 -1.78 27.12 8.96
C LEU A 233 -2.70 27.79 10.00
N LEU A 234 -2.25 28.08 11.21
CA LEU A 234 -3.06 28.77 12.24
C LEU A 234 -3.54 30.14 11.77
N SER A 235 -2.71 30.87 11.00
CA SER A 235 -3.03 32.20 10.45
C SER A 235 -3.41 32.18 8.98
N ALA A 236 -3.41 31.00 8.33
CA ALA A 236 -3.71 30.90 6.91
C ALA A 236 -5.19 31.14 6.62
N GLY A 237 -5.49 31.83 5.51
CA GLY A 237 -6.83 32.01 4.99
C GLY A 237 -7.41 30.74 4.37
N ARG A 238 -8.65 30.81 3.91
CA ARG A 238 -9.31 29.75 3.14
C ARG A 238 -9.27 30.09 1.66
N ILE A 239 -9.02 29.07 0.84
CA ILE A 239 -9.13 29.21 -0.61
C ILE A 239 -10.60 29.23 -1.04
N LYS A 240 -10.90 29.94 -2.12
CA LYS A 240 -12.22 29.85 -2.76
C LYS A 240 -12.36 28.54 -3.52
N SER A 241 -13.55 27.96 -3.51
CA SER A 241 -13.84 26.80 -4.36
C SER A 241 -13.77 27.19 -5.82
N GLY A 242 -13.22 26.31 -6.66
CA GLY A 242 -13.05 26.59 -8.09
C GLY A 242 -12.31 25.48 -8.81
N HIS A 243 -12.10 25.69 -10.11
CA HIS A 243 -11.25 24.87 -10.94
C HIS A 243 -9.91 25.57 -11.10
N TYR A 244 -8.84 24.87 -10.82
CA TYR A 244 -7.49 25.41 -10.80
C TYR A 244 -6.54 24.49 -11.54
N LYS A 245 -5.49 25.05 -12.10
CA LYS A 245 -4.31 24.29 -12.47
C LYS A 245 -3.57 23.89 -11.20
N LEU A 246 -3.20 22.62 -11.10
CA LEU A 246 -2.64 22.06 -9.88
C LEU A 246 -1.23 21.53 -10.10
N VAL A 247 -0.38 21.74 -9.11
CA VAL A 247 0.79 20.90 -8.83
C VAL A 247 0.46 20.08 -7.62
N ILE A 248 0.61 18.76 -7.71
CA ILE A 248 0.40 17.84 -6.59
C ILE A 248 1.74 17.20 -6.22
N ASP A 249 2.01 17.03 -4.93
CA ASP A 249 3.19 16.33 -4.49
C ASP A 249 3.05 14.80 -4.67
N TYR A 250 4.17 14.07 -4.54
CA TYR A 250 4.15 12.63 -4.78
C TYR A 250 3.31 11.84 -3.74
N PRO A 251 3.17 12.24 -2.45
CA PRO A 251 2.23 11.58 -1.54
C PRO A 251 0.77 11.69 -2.01
N LEU A 252 0.38 12.87 -2.51
CA LEU A 252 -0.96 13.08 -3.06
C LEU A 252 -1.14 12.34 -4.39
N ALA A 253 -0.11 12.32 -5.25
CA ALA A 253 -0.12 11.54 -6.49
C ALA A 253 -0.22 10.03 -6.23
N LYS A 254 0.46 9.52 -5.19
CA LYS A 254 0.31 8.12 -4.75
C LYS A 254 -1.08 7.84 -4.20
N GLY A 255 -1.65 8.76 -3.41
CA GLY A 255 -3.05 8.68 -2.98
C GLY A 255 -4.00 8.60 -4.18
N LEU A 256 -3.78 9.41 -5.22
CA LEU A 256 -4.55 9.38 -6.46
C LEU A 256 -4.40 8.04 -7.19
N ALA A 257 -3.17 7.52 -7.30
CA ALA A 257 -2.92 6.22 -7.89
C ALA A 257 -3.59 5.08 -7.12
N HIS A 258 -3.53 5.11 -5.79
CA HIS A 258 -4.07 4.07 -4.92
C HIS A 258 -5.60 4.11 -4.86
N GLU A 259 -6.14 5.21 -4.31
CA GLU A 259 -7.55 5.31 -4.01
C GLU A 259 -8.39 5.46 -5.29
N ALA A 260 -8.02 6.42 -6.13
CA ALA A 260 -8.87 6.78 -7.24
C ALA A 260 -8.75 5.84 -8.44
N PHE A 261 -7.60 5.22 -8.67
CA PHE A 261 -7.39 4.35 -9.82
C PHE A 261 -7.14 2.88 -9.41
N GLY A 262 -6.32 2.62 -8.41
CA GLY A 262 -5.93 1.26 -8.03
C GLY A 262 -7.11 0.37 -7.67
N HIS A 263 -8.00 0.83 -6.80
CA HIS A 263 -9.22 0.10 -6.46
C HIS A 263 -10.16 -0.11 -7.66
N ALA A 264 -10.20 0.83 -8.62
CA ALA A 264 -10.95 0.63 -9.86
C ALA A 264 -10.33 -0.42 -10.79
N ALA A 265 -9.03 -0.71 -10.65
CA ALA A 265 -8.31 -1.69 -11.47
C ALA A 265 -8.27 -3.11 -10.87
N GLU A 266 -8.84 -3.31 -9.67
CA GLU A 266 -8.97 -4.63 -9.02
C GLU A 266 -10.00 -5.50 -9.73
N THR A 267 -9.59 -6.70 -10.17
CA THR A 267 -10.42 -7.53 -11.07
C THR A 267 -11.65 -8.13 -10.41
N ASP A 268 -11.67 -8.28 -9.11
CA ASP A 268 -12.83 -8.75 -8.34
C ASP A 268 -13.96 -7.70 -8.25
N GLY A 269 -13.69 -6.43 -8.61
CA GLY A 269 -14.66 -5.34 -8.66
C GLY A 269 -15.21 -4.98 -10.05
N MET A 270 -14.90 -5.73 -11.13
CA MET A 270 -15.17 -5.32 -12.52
C MET A 270 -16.65 -5.16 -12.87
N GLU A 271 -17.56 -5.83 -12.17
CA GLU A 271 -19.00 -5.65 -12.37
C GLU A 271 -19.47 -4.21 -12.16
N THR A 272 -18.85 -3.52 -11.22
CA THR A 272 -19.25 -2.17 -10.82
C THR A 272 -18.18 -1.11 -11.10
N SER A 273 -16.94 -1.50 -11.40
CA SER A 273 -15.84 -0.56 -11.61
C SER A 273 -16.03 0.31 -12.87
N ILE A 274 -15.61 1.57 -12.78
CA ILE A 274 -15.52 2.47 -13.96
C ILE A 274 -14.58 1.93 -15.06
N LEU A 275 -13.63 1.05 -14.73
CA LEU A 275 -12.77 0.35 -15.68
C LEU A 275 -13.35 -0.97 -16.18
N GLY A 276 -14.54 -1.34 -15.70
CA GLY A 276 -15.30 -2.53 -16.14
C GLY A 276 -16.40 -2.20 -17.14
N ARG A 277 -16.78 -3.19 -17.94
CA ARG A 277 -17.96 -3.19 -18.79
C ARG A 277 -18.48 -4.62 -18.89
N ASN A 278 -19.69 -4.87 -18.37
CA ASN A 278 -20.27 -6.22 -18.29
C ASN A 278 -19.33 -7.22 -17.58
N GLY A 279 -18.76 -6.82 -16.44
CA GLY A 279 -17.83 -7.64 -15.66
C GLY A 279 -16.43 -7.81 -16.25
N ARG A 280 -16.14 -7.29 -17.44
CA ARG A 280 -14.84 -7.40 -18.11
C ARG A 280 -14.11 -6.06 -18.11
N MET A 281 -12.80 -6.12 -17.98
CA MET A 281 -11.96 -4.93 -18.04
C MET A 281 -11.92 -4.33 -19.43
N ARG A 282 -11.96 -3.00 -19.51
CA ARG A 282 -11.97 -2.18 -20.74
C ARG A 282 -10.58 -2.03 -21.36
N VAL A 283 -9.86 -3.14 -21.51
CA VAL A 283 -8.50 -3.16 -22.08
C VAL A 283 -8.51 -2.54 -23.48
N GLY A 284 -7.52 -1.71 -23.77
CA GLY A 284 -7.37 -0.98 -25.05
C GLY A 284 -7.98 0.41 -25.04
N GLU A 285 -8.75 0.81 -24.03
CA GLU A 285 -9.35 2.15 -23.98
C GLU A 285 -8.36 3.19 -23.40
N GLN A 286 -8.46 4.42 -23.87
CA GLN A 286 -7.70 5.59 -23.38
C GLN A 286 -8.32 6.04 -22.04
N VAL A 287 -7.59 5.90 -20.96
CA VAL A 287 -8.04 6.22 -19.60
C VAL A 287 -7.23 7.34 -18.93
N ALA A 288 -6.12 7.75 -19.52
CA ALA A 288 -5.26 8.82 -19.03
C ALA A 288 -4.62 9.59 -20.20
N SER A 289 -3.90 10.67 -19.89
CA SER A 289 -3.05 11.39 -20.87
C SER A 289 -2.01 10.44 -21.47
N SER A 290 -1.64 10.63 -22.73
CA SER A 290 -0.66 9.80 -23.43
C SER A 290 0.76 9.82 -22.83
N ILE A 291 1.05 10.75 -21.93
CA ILE A 291 2.31 10.80 -21.18
C ILE A 291 2.25 10.06 -19.86
N VAL A 292 1.08 9.52 -19.46
CA VAL A 292 0.86 8.84 -18.18
C VAL A 292 0.91 7.34 -18.35
N SER A 293 1.71 6.68 -17.53
CA SER A 293 1.66 5.25 -17.28
C SER A 293 1.37 4.98 -15.80
N ILE A 294 0.64 3.91 -15.50
CA ILE A 294 0.37 3.48 -14.12
C ILE A 294 0.91 2.08 -13.97
N ILE A 295 1.75 1.90 -12.96
CA ILE A 295 2.52 0.68 -12.73
C ILE A 295 2.25 0.21 -11.32
N ASP A 296 2.05 -1.09 -11.11
CA ASP A 296 2.05 -1.72 -9.79
C ASP A 296 3.08 -2.83 -9.74
N GLY A 297 3.65 -3.07 -8.58
CA GLY A 297 4.56 -4.20 -8.37
C GLY A 297 5.35 -4.10 -7.07
N PRO A 298 5.93 -5.22 -6.64
CA PRO A 298 6.73 -5.27 -5.43
C PRO A 298 8.02 -4.43 -5.62
N VAL A 299 8.32 -3.63 -4.59
CA VAL A 299 9.58 -2.88 -4.50
C VAL A 299 10.27 -3.29 -3.21
N GLU A 300 11.47 -3.85 -3.31
CA GLU A 300 12.25 -4.26 -2.15
C GLU A 300 12.53 -3.07 -1.23
N GLY A 301 12.34 -3.27 0.07
CA GLY A 301 12.52 -2.22 1.07
C GLY A 301 11.33 -1.25 1.21
N ASP A 302 10.30 -1.34 0.34
CA ASP A 302 9.08 -0.57 0.50
C ASP A 302 8.11 -1.21 1.51
N TYR A 303 7.31 -0.38 2.17
CA TYR A 303 6.30 -0.80 3.14
C TYR A 303 5.26 -1.78 2.55
N ALA A 304 4.95 -1.65 1.26
CA ALA A 304 3.98 -2.48 0.57
C ALA A 304 4.59 -3.71 -0.15
N TYR A 305 5.85 -4.07 0.18
CA TYR A 305 6.53 -5.19 -0.46
C TYR A 305 5.78 -6.50 -0.26
N GLN A 306 5.42 -7.15 -1.37
CA GLN A 306 4.84 -8.49 -1.40
C GLN A 306 5.30 -9.21 -2.67
N PRO A 307 6.27 -10.12 -2.59
CA PRO A 307 6.89 -10.73 -3.77
C PRO A 307 6.09 -11.88 -4.37
N ILE A 308 5.24 -12.51 -3.57
CA ILE A 308 4.41 -13.68 -3.95
C ILE A 308 3.00 -13.43 -3.45
N SER A 309 2.01 -13.76 -4.26
CA SER A 309 0.61 -13.65 -3.89
C SER A 309 0.20 -14.70 -2.85
N ALA A 310 -0.94 -14.49 -2.19
CA ALA A 310 -1.54 -15.45 -1.28
C ALA A 310 -2.00 -16.76 -1.96
N ASN A 311 -1.94 -16.83 -3.29
CA ASN A 311 -2.20 -18.03 -4.09
C ASN A 311 -0.92 -18.76 -4.51
N GLY A 312 0.26 -18.32 -4.01
CA GLY A 312 1.56 -18.91 -4.34
C GLY A 312 2.00 -18.64 -5.78
N ILE A 313 1.61 -17.49 -6.33
CA ILE A 313 2.00 -17.03 -7.68
C ILE A 313 2.97 -15.87 -7.51
N PRO A 314 4.15 -15.89 -8.16
CA PRO A 314 5.07 -14.77 -8.15
C PRO A 314 4.37 -13.47 -8.56
N ARG A 315 4.65 -12.38 -7.87
CA ARG A 315 4.15 -11.07 -8.22
C ARG A 315 5.23 -10.29 -8.94
N GLU A 316 4.90 -9.87 -10.16
CA GLU A 316 5.80 -9.09 -11.00
C GLU A 316 5.30 -7.63 -11.11
N THR A 317 6.18 -6.77 -11.62
CA THR A 317 5.77 -5.42 -11.96
C THR A 317 4.86 -5.44 -13.18
N VAL A 318 3.67 -4.87 -13.05
CA VAL A 318 2.64 -4.82 -14.09
C VAL A 318 2.41 -3.38 -14.51
N THR A 319 2.44 -3.13 -15.82
CA THR A 319 2.00 -1.88 -16.41
C THR A 319 0.49 -1.95 -16.64
N ILE A 320 -0.27 -1.31 -15.75
CA ILE A 320 -1.73 -1.30 -15.81
C ILE A 320 -2.21 -0.33 -16.89
N VAL A 321 -1.60 0.85 -16.95
CA VAL A 321 -1.81 1.84 -18.02
C VAL A 321 -0.48 2.14 -18.67
N GLU A 322 -0.41 2.04 -19.98
CA GLU A 322 0.76 2.38 -20.77
C GLU A 322 0.43 3.52 -21.74
N ASN A 323 1.13 4.66 -21.58
CA ASN A 323 0.92 5.82 -22.41
C ASN A 323 -0.56 6.21 -22.54
N GLY A 324 -1.26 6.22 -21.41
CA GLY A 324 -2.67 6.53 -21.29
C GLY A 324 -3.65 5.39 -21.60
N VAL A 325 -3.19 4.27 -22.19
CA VAL A 325 -4.06 3.15 -22.62
C VAL A 325 -4.08 2.06 -21.54
N LEU A 326 -5.27 1.62 -21.15
CA LEU A 326 -5.47 0.50 -20.22
C LEU A 326 -4.99 -0.81 -20.83
N LYS A 327 -4.08 -1.52 -20.16
CA LYS A 327 -3.43 -2.76 -20.63
C LYS A 327 -3.74 -3.97 -19.77
N ALA A 328 -3.84 -3.80 -18.46
CA ALA A 328 -3.97 -4.88 -17.49
C ALA A 328 -4.77 -4.43 -16.27
N GLY A 329 -5.13 -5.40 -15.41
CA GLY A 329 -5.70 -5.15 -14.10
C GLY A 329 -4.81 -5.63 -12.98
N LEU A 330 -5.19 -5.31 -11.76
CA LEU A 330 -4.71 -5.99 -10.56
C LEU A 330 -5.50 -7.30 -10.46
N ALA A 331 -4.93 -8.36 -11.02
CA ALA A 331 -5.66 -9.60 -11.26
C ALA A 331 -5.19 -10.72 -10.33
N ASP A 332 -6.08 -11.18 -9.47
CA ASP A 332 -5.87 -12.39 -8.69
C ASP A 332 -6.20 -13.65 -9.51
N LEU A 333 -5.94 -14.83 -8.94
CA LEU A 333 -6.12 -16.10 -9.63
C LEU A 333 -7.58 -16.34 -10.07
N PHE A 334 -8.55 -15.94 -9.25
CA PHE A 334 -9.94 -16.33 -9.45
C PHE A 334 -10.76 -15.29 -10.22
N SER A 335 -10.43 -14.02 -10.08
CA SER A 335 -11.15 -12.93 -10.76
C SER A 335 -10.60 -12.58 -12.14
N ALA A 336 -9.37 -12.99 -12.47
CA ALA A 336 -8.72 -12.67 -13.74
C ALA A 336 -9.48 -13.14 -14.97
N GLU A 337 -9.98 -14.38 -14.95
CA GLU A 337 -10.72 -14.98 -16.06
C GLU A 337 -12.02 -14.24 -16.35
N ALA A 338 -12.82 -13.95 -15.32
CA ALA A 338 -14.05 -13.17 -15.44
C ALA A 338 -13.77 -11.77 -15.99
N ALA A 339 -12.76 -11.10 -15.49
CA ALA A 339 -12.33 -9.78 -15.95
C ALA A 339 -11.73 -9.79 -17.36
N GLY A 340 -11.34 -10.95 -17.89
CA GLY A 340 -10.79 -11.13 -19.22
C GLY A 340 -9.36 -10.62 -19.37
N VAL A 341 -8.55 -10.71 -18.32
CA VAL A 341 -7.14 -10.31 -18.27
C VAL A 341 -6.26 -11.43 -17.72
N PRO A 342 -4.95 -11.43 -18.01
CA PRO A 342 -4.01 -12.37 -17.40
C PRO A 342 -3.90 -12.19 -15.89
N VAL A 343 -3.59 -13.28 -15.16
CA VAL A 343 -3.26 -13.24 -13.73
C VAL A 343 -1.96 -12.45 -13.52
N THR A 344 -1.97 -11.52 -12.57
CA THR A 344 -0.81 -10.67 -12.26
C THR A 344 -0.22 -10.91 -10.86
N GLY A 345 -0.71 -11.96 -10.17
CA GLY A 345 -0.29 -12.25 -8.81
C GLY A 345 -0.79 -11.23 -7.78
N ALA A 346 -1.88 -10.53 -8.07
CA ALA A 346 -2.40 -9.46 -7.20
C ALA A 346 -3.15 -9.96 -5.96
N GLY A 347 -3.33 -11.28 -5.77
CA GLY A 347 -4.02 -11.84 -4.61
C GLY A 347 -3.30 -11.54 -3.30
N ARG A 348 -3.94 -10.79 -2.41
CA ARG A 348 -3.44 -10.44 -1.08
C ARG A 348 -4.47 -10.82 -0.02
N VAL A 349 -3.99 -11.21 1.15
CA VAL A 349 -4.82 -11.50 2.33
C VAL A 349 -4.40 -10.62 3.50
N GLU A 350 -5.34 -10.29 4.35
CA GLU A 350 -5.07 -9.62 5.63
C GLU A 350 -4.33 -10.57 6.60
N SER A 351 -4.78 -11.82 6.65
CA SER A 351 -4.14 -12.89 7.41
C SER A 351 -4.49 -14.26 6.82
N CYS A 352 -3.89 -15.34 7.36
CA CYS A 352 -4.21 -16.72 6.99
C CYS A 352 -5.69 -17.10 7.25
N HIS A 353 -6.44 -16.28 7.98
CA HIS A 353 -7.86 -16.48 8.27
C HIS A 353 -8.80 -15.92 7.20
N HIS A 354 -8.28 -15.32 6.14
CA HIS A 354 -9.07 -14.66 5.10
C HIS A 354 -8.82 -15.27 3.72
N LEU A 355 -9.78 -15.10 2.84
CA LEU A 355 -9.61 -15.38 1.42
C LEU A 355 -8.89 -14.20 0.74
N PRO A 356 -8.07 -14.44 -0.29
CA PRO A 356 -7.39 -13.38 -1.01
C PRO A 356 -8.37 -12.54 -1.83
N LEU A 357 -8.07 -11.25 -1.89
CA LEU A 357 -8.70 -10.28 -2.78
C LEU A 357 -7.64 -9.69 -3.71
N ALA A 358 -8.07 -9.19 -4.88
CA ALA A 358 -7.17 -8.45 -5.76
C ALA A 358 -6.76 -7.14 -5.09
N ARG A 359 -5.46 -6.89 -4.95
CA ARG A 359 -4.91 -5.70 -4.27
C ARG A 359 -3.59 -5.27 -4.88
N MET A 360 -3.36 -3.96 -4.80
CA MET A 360 -2.10 -3.35 -5.20
C MET A 360 -0.97 -3.55 -4.19
N THR A 361 0.27 -3.34 -4.62
CA THR A 361 1.45 -3.18 -3.78
C THR A 361 1.97 -1.75 -3.89
N ASN A 362 3.09 -1.52 -4.57
CA ASN A 362 3.58 -0.17 -4.81
C ASN A 362 3.01 0.36 -6.13
N ILE A 363 1.74 0.80 -6.12
CA ILE A 363 1.13 1.46 -7.28
C ILE A 363 1.63 2.88 -7.42
N ARG A 364 1.94 3.31 -8.66
CA ARG A 364 2.53 4.63 -8.93
C ARG A 364 2.16 5.15 -10.31
N ILE A 365 2.02 6.48 -10.40
CA ILE A 365 1.88 7.20 -11.65
C ILE A 365 3.28 7.56 -12.14
N GLN A 366 3.60 7.18 -13.35
CA GLN A 366 4.83 7.56 -14.04
C GLN A 366 4.48 8.46 -15.22
N VAL A 367 5.13 9.61 -15.30
CA VAL A 367 4.97 10.55 -16.40
C VAL A 367 6.19 10.43 -17.32
N ALA A 368 5.95 10.34 -18.63
CA ALA A 368 7.01 10.26 -19.62
C ALA A 368 7.79 11.57 -19.67
N ASN A 369 9.12 11.49 -19.80
CA ASN A 369 10.02 12.63 -19.94
C ASN A 369 9.77 13.73 -18.88
N PRO A 370 9.87 13.41 -17.57
CA PRO A 370 9.65 14.40 -16.53
C PRO A 370 10.71 15.50 -16.61
N TYR A 371 10.31 16.74 -16.35
CA TYR A 371 11.24 17.85 -16.31
C TYR A 371 12.23 17.71 -15.15
N PRO A 372 13.53 17.96 -15.37
CA PRO A 372 14.55 17.81 -14.35
C PRO A 372 14.32 18.76 -13.15
N VAL A 373 14.50 18.22 -11.95
CA VAL A 373 14.49 18.96 -10.69
C VAL A 373 15.78 18.61 -9.95
N GLU A 374 16.61 19.61 -9.70
CA GLU A 374 17.94 19.40 -9.11
C GLU A 374 17.89 19.20 -7.58
N LYS A 375 16.92 19.86 -6.92
CA LYS A 375 16.75 19.76 -5.47
C LYS A 375 16.00 18.49 -5.08
N PRO A 376 16.42 17.80 -4.01
CA PRO A 376 15.61 16.74 -3.40
C PRO A 376 14.22 17.26 -3.01
N PHE A 377 13.23 16.38 -3.01
CA PHE A 377 11.85 16.75 -2.66
C PHE A 377 11.76 17.45 -1.29
N GLU A 378 12.51 16.95 -0.30
CA GLU A 378 12.54 17.50 1.04
C GLU A 378 13.08 18.93 1.11
N ASP A 379 13.79 19.41 0.10
CA ASP A 379 14.40 20.74 0.05
C ASP A 379 13.63 21.71 -0.89
N LEU A 380 12.66 21.20 -1.67
CA LEU A 380 11.81 22.02 -2.54
C LEU A 380 10.87 22.92 -1.73
N THR A 381 10.76 24.16 -2.15
CA THR A 381 9.82 25.14 -1.61
C THR A 381 8.74 25.50 -2.64
N PRO A 382 7.60 26.08 -2.23
CA PRO A 382 6.60 26.58 -3.17
C PRO A 382 7.15 27.66 -4.15
N ALA A 383 8.14 28.45 -3.73
CA ALA A 383 8.82 29.40 -4.61
C ALA A 383 9.68 28.69 -5.67
N ASP A 384 10.41 27.62 -5.27
CA ASP A 384 11.16 26.81 -6.26
C ASP A 384 10.23 26.18 -7.29
N LEU A 385 9.05 25.69 -6.87
CA LEU A 385 8.05 25.14 -7.79
C LEU A 385 7.54 26.21 -8.79
N TYR A 386 7.29 27.43 -8.32
CA TYR A 386 6.92 28.54 -9.20
C TYR A 386 7.99 28.82 -10.26
N GLU A 387 9.27 28.89 -9.86
CA GLU A 387 10.37 29.11 -10.81
C GLU A 387 10.52 27.95 -11.80
N LEU A 388 10.33 26.70 -11.36
CA LEU A 388 10.33 25.53 -12.26
C LEU A 388 9.20 25.61 -13.29
N LEU A 389 7.97 25.97 -12.88
CA LEU A 389 6.85 26.12 -13.81
C LEU A 389 7.13 27.19 -14.87
N ARG A 390 7.74 28.31 -14.47
CA ARG A 390 8.16 29.35 -15.41
C ARG A 390 9.27 28.91 -16.34
N LYS A 391 10.33 28.29 -15.79
CA LYS A 391 11.48 27.77 -16.54
C LYS A 391 11.06 26.84 -17.65
N TYR A 392 10.05 25.99 -17.39
CA TYR A 392 9.60 24.96 -18.33
C TYR A 392 8.33 25.37 -19.12
N ASN A 393 7.89 26.62 -19.04
CA ASN A 393 6.68 27.13 -19.69
C ASN A 393 5.43 26.29 -19.37
N LEU A 394 5.32 25.86 -18.10
CA LEU A 394 4.19 25.07 -17.61
C LEU A 394 3.07 25.91 -17.01
N MET A 395 3.18 27.25 -17.06
CA MET A 395 2.14 28.19 -16.67
C MET A 395 2.17 29.41 -17.55
N GLU A 396 0.98 29.96 -17.79
CA GLU A 396 0.83 31.22 -18.55
C GLU A 396 1.07 32.45 -17.65
N PRO A 397 1.47 33.61 -18.22
CA PRO A 397 1.55 34.86 -17.47
C PRO A 397 0.21 35.22 -16.82
N GLY A 398 0.19 35.33 -15.48
CA GLY A 398 -1.01 35.68 -14.72
C GLY A 398 -1.95 34.50 -14.43
N GLU A 399 -1.60 33.29 -14.86
CA GLU A 399 -2.34 32.06 -14.50
C GLU A 399 -2.22 31.76 -13.02
N GLU A 400 -3.33 31.46 -12.37
CA GLU A 400 -3.35 31.03 -10.98
C GLU A 400 -3.10 29.51 -10.88
N VAL A 401 -1.96 29.12 -10.30
CA VAL A 401 -1.57 27.73 -10.11
C VAL A 401 -1.48 27.44 -8.61
N LEU A 402 -2.08 26.34 -8.18
CA LEU A 402 -2.05 25.90 -6.80
C LEU A 402 -1.13 24.69 -6.62
N TYR A 403 -0.34 24.69 -5.57
CA TYR A 403 0.38 23.53 -5.09
C TYR A 403 -0.35 22.92 -3.91
N LEU A 404 -0.77 21.67 -4.04
CA LEU A 404 -1.40 20.88 -2.99
C LEU A 404 -0.33 20.01 -2.33
N SER A 405 -0.18 20.17 -1.01
CA SER A 405 0.86 19.53 -0.24
C SER A 405 0.27 18.55 0.77
N GLY A 406 0.81 17.34 0.78
CA GLY A 406 0.53 16.29 1.77
C GLY A 406 -0.84 15.63 1.60
N PHE A 407 -0.86 14.31 1.62
CA PHE A 407 -2.08 13.50 1.58
C PHE A 407 -2.55 13.20 3.01
N GLN A 408 -3.77 13.57 3.36
CA GLN A 408 -4.40 13.34 4.68
C GLN A 408 -5.56 12.33 4.61
N GLY A 409 -5.48 11.41 3.66
CA GLY A 409 -6.55 10.45 3.44
C GLY A 409 -7.62 10.96 2.47
N GLY A 410 -8.45 10.04 2.04
CA GLY A 410 -9.52 10.32 1.09
C GLY A 410 -10.44 9.12 0.94
N GLN A 411 -11.39 9.28 0.05
CA GLN A 411 -12.35 8.26 -0.33
C GLN A 411 -12.53 8.27 -1.84
N VAL A 412 -12.80 7.11 -2.40
CA VAL A 412 -13.16 6.92 -3.80
C VAL A 412 -14.45 6.12 -3.91
N ASN A 413 -15.22 6.41 -4.93
CA ASN A 413 -16.27 5.52 -5.40
C ASN A 413 -15.80 4.88 -6.72
N PRO A 414 -15.31 3.62 -6.70
CA PRO A 414 -14.75 2.98 -7.89
C PRO A 414 -15.76 2.81 -9.05
N ALA A 415 -17.06 2.78 -8.74
CA ALA A 415 -18.12 2.65 -9.74
C ALA A 415 -18.28 3.91 -10.60
N PHE A 416 -18.09 5.09 -10.00
CA PHE A 416 -18.23 6.36 -10.71
C PHE A 416 -16.88 7.06 -10.94
N GLY A 417 -15.82 6.57 -10.32
CA GLY A 417 -14.48 7.17 -10.38
C GLY A 417 -14.38 8.53 -9.70
N ASN A 418 -15.35 8.88 -8.85
CA ASN A 418 -15.31 10.12 -8.06
C ASN A 418 -14.41 9.93 -6.85
N PHE A 419 -13.52 10.89 -6.62
CA PHE A 419 -12.64 10.91 -5.47
C PHE A 419 -12.75 12.21 -4.67
N VAL A 420 -12.45 12.10 -3.38
CA VAL A 420 -12.40 13.22 -2.43
C VAL A 420 -11.17 13.04 -1.55
N PHE A 421 -10.20 13.93 -1.63
CA PHE A 421 -8.98 13.89 -0.85
C PHE A 421 -8.82 15.13 0.02
N ASN A 422 -8.23 14.93 1.20
CA ASN A 422 -7.79 16.00 2.07
C ASN A 422 -6.29 16.24 1.87
N CYS A 423 -5.90 17.50 1.69
CA CYS A 423 -4.50 17.91 1.66
C CYS A 423 -4.15 18.73 2.91
N SER A 424 -2.88 18.68 3.31
CA SER A 424 -2.39 19.36 4.51
C SER A 424 -2.40 20.88 4.35
N GLY A 425 -1.96 21.39 3.21
CA GLY A 425 -1.90 22.80 2.90
C GLY A 425 -1.99 23.06 1.40
N ILE A 426 -2.41 24.27 1.04
CA ILE A 426 -2.51 24.72 -0.33
C ILE A 426 -1.70 25.98 -0.48
N TYR A 427 -0.82 26.05 -1.46
CA TYR A 427 -0.07 27.24 -1.80
C TYR A 427 -0.52 27.75 -3.15
N ARG A 428 -0.96 29.00 -3.23
CA ARG A 428 -0.99 29.71 -4.50
C ARG A 428 0.44 30.06 -4.87
N LEU A 429 0.91 29.53 -6.00
CA LEU A 429 2.26 29.73 -6.47
C LEU A 429 2.45 31.14 -7.03
N GLY A 430 3.62 31.72 -6.84
CA GLY A 430 4.00 33.04 -7.28
C GLY A 430 5.37 33.42 -6.73
N GLU A 431 5.88 34.61 -7.08
CA GLU A 431 7.14 35.12 -6.47
C GLU A 431 7.09 35.15 -4.94
N LYS A 432 5.91 35.45 -4.39
CA LYS A 432 5.59 35.32 -2.96
C LYS A 432 4.43 34.35 -2.81
N PRO A 433 4.69 33.06 -2.55
CA PRO A 433 3.63 32.06 -2.37
C PRO A 433 2.70 32.42 -1.22
N VAL A 434 1.40 32.21 -1.42
CA VAL A 434 0.38 32.44 -0.39
C VAL A 434 -0.15 31.12 0.11
N LEU A 435 -0.03 30.88 1.43
CA LEU A 435 -0.53 29.68 2.09
C LEU A 435 -2.03 29.81 2.42
N TYR A 436 -2.78 28.79 2.10
CA TYR A 436 -4.16 28.57 2.52
C TYR A 436 -4.26 27.31 3.36
N ARG A 437 -5.27 27.25 4.22
CA ARG A 437 -5.63 26.01 4.95
C ARG A 437 -5.92 24.90 3.97
N GLY A 438 -5.71 23.65 4.42
CA GLY A 438 -6.09 22.46 3.68
C GLY A 438 -7.57 22.50 3.30
N ALA A 439 -7.85 22.01 2.12
CA ALA A 439 -9.19 21.91 1.57
C ALA A 439 -9.37 20.56 0.86
N ILE A 440 -10.60 20.29 0.49
CA ILE A 440 -10.95 19.11 -0.26
C ILE A 440 -10.53 19.28 -1.71
N PHE A 441 -9.69 18.35 -2.18
CA PHE A 441 -9.41 18.12 -3.60
C PHE A 441 -10.32 16.99 -4.07
N SER A 442 -11.23 17.27 -4.98
CA SER A 442 -12.19 16.30 -5.49
C SER A 442 -12.29 16.36 -7.01
N GLY A 443 -12.66 15.26 -7.61
CA GLY A 443 -12.81 15.16 -9.04
C GLY A 443 -13.26 13.77 -9.50
N GLN A 444 -13.17 13.58 -10.82
CA GLN A 444 -13.38 12.30 -11.49
C GLN A 444 -12.02 11.80 -12.00
N ILE A 445 -11.65 10.56 -11.65
CA ILE A 445 -10.28 10.05 -11.82
C ILE A 445 -9.81 10.05 -13.28
N LEU A 446 -10.63 9.58 -14.22
CA LEU A 446 -10.21 9.50 -15.62
C LEU A 446 -9.98 10.91 -16.19
N SER A 447 -10.84 11.88 -15.82
CA SER A 447 -10.66 13.27 -16.21
C SER A 447 -9.40 13.87 -15.59
N ALA A 448 -9.11 13.59 -14.33
CA ALA A 448 -7.90 14.06 -13.66
C ALA A 448 -6.63 13.48 -14.30
N LEU A 449 -6.61 12.18 -14.62
CA LEU A 449 -5.49 11.54 -15.29
C LEU A 449 -5.30 12.01 -16.74
N GLN A 450 -6.39 12.32 -17.44
CA GLN A 450 -6.34 12.90 -18.78
C GLN A 450 -5.81 14.33 -18.78
N ALA A 451 -6.01 15.08 -17.69
CA ALA A 451 -5.54 16.44 -17.52
C ALA A 451 -4.07 16.58 -17.12
N VAL A 452 -3.36 15.47 -16.89
CA VAL A 452 -1.92 15.50 -16.57
C VAL A 452 -1.13 15.99 -17.78
N ILE A 453 -0.37 17.07 -17.60
CA ILE A 453 0.42 17.71 -18.67
C ILE A 453 1.93 17.59 -18.47
N ALA A 454 2.40 17.31 -17.26
CA ALA A 454 3.84 17.21 -16.95
C ALA A 454 4.11 16.43 -15.67
N GLY A 455 5.30 15.87 -15.57
CA GLY A 455 5.93 15.42 -14.35
C GLY A 455 7.16 16.27 -14.01
N LEU A 456 7.41 16.48 -12.72
CA LEU A 456 8.57 17.24 -12.22
C LEU A 456 9.44 16.33 -11.35
N GLY A 457 10.70 16.18 -11.75
CA GLY A 457 11.69 15.36 -11.04
C GLY A 457 11.50 13.85 -11.20
N PRO A 458 12.38 13.07 -10.55
CA PRO A 458 12.31 11.61 -10.58
C PRO A 458 11.11 11.10 -9.80
N ILE A 459 10.64 9.90 -10.16
CA ILE A 459 9.57 9.24 -9.42
C ILE A 459 10.00 8.95 -7.98
N GLN A 460 9.13 9.27 -7.02
CA GLN A 460 9.30 8.94 -5.60
C GLN A 460 8.36 7.80 -5.25
N ILE A 461 8.87 6.80 -4.50
CA ILE A 461 8.11 5.57 -4.20
C ILE A 461 7.86 5.36 -2.70
N ASP A 462 8.46 6.15 -1.83
CA ASP A 462 8.45 5.99 -0.37
C ASP A 462 7.30 6.75 0.34
N ALA A 463 6.18 6.95 -0.32
CA ALA A 463 4.97 7.43 0.33
C ALA A 463 4.23 6.26 0.99
N MET A 464 3.96 6.39 2.28
CA MET A 464 3.21 5.40 3.03
C MET A 464 1.70 5.58 2.84
N GLY A 465 1.00 4.46 2.71
CA GLY A 465 -0.45 4.37 2.81
C GLY A 465 -0.82 3.00 3.36
N THR A 466 -1.79 2.94 4.25
CA THR A 466 -2.40 1.68 4.71
C THR A 466 -3.72 1.52 3.99
N CYS A 467 -3.85 0.46 3.19
CA CYS A 467 -5.13 0.02 2.66
C CYS A 467 -5.72 -0.96 3.67
N GLY A 468 -6.89 -0.63 4.24
CA GLY A 468 -7.69 -1.57 5.00
C GLY A 468 -8.35 -2.58 4.05
N ASN A 469 -8.41 -3.81 4.46
CA ASN A 469 -9.28 -4.82 3.85
C ASN A 469 -10.39 -5.11 4.78
#